data_92faad164daf7462d7603b596e1d8079
#
_entry.id   92faad164daf7462d7603b596e1d8079
#
_cell.length_a   1.000
_cell.length_b   1.000
_cell.length_c   1.000
_cell.angle_alpha   90.00
_cell.angle_beta   90.00
_cell.angle_gamma   90.00
#
_symmetry.space_group_name_H-M   'P 1'
#
loop_
_entity.id
_entity.type
_entity.pdbx_description
1 polymer ?
#
loop_
_entity_poly.entity_id
_entity_poly.type
_entity_poly.pdbx_seq_one_letter_code
_entity_poly.pdbx_strand_id
1 'polypeptide(L)'
;MEVFEPGQDRKVAALRTSFHVHFFVGVILMDYKYMDLAFVEAEKAFKKGEVPIGAVIVKDGKVIAKAHNVKEKSNCAVNHAEILAILKASKKLRNWRLDGCDIYITLEPCPMCASAIKQSRIKNVYSALKNKDKNNETIIKEIFKSDMVNSSVNLFNNLFVEKSETLLQNFFISVRK
;
A
#
# COMPACT_ATOMS: atom_id res chain seq x y z
N MET A 1 13.59 -21.28 -38.06
CA MET A 1 13.37 -19.85 -38.35
C MET A 1 11.91 -19.60 -38.07
N GLU A 2 11.57 -19.49 -36.80
CA GLU A 2 10.18 -19.25 -36.33
C GLU A 2 10.01 -17.77 -35.99
N VAL A 3 8.97 -17.19 -36.57
CA VAL A 3 8.68 -15.76 -36.56
C VAL A 3 7.97 -15.43 -35.24
N PHE A 4 8.56 -14.52 -34.48
CA PHE A 4 8.03 -14.02 -33.21
C PHE A 4 6.86 -13.06 -33.53
N GLU A 5 5.63 -13.39 -33.11
CA GLU A 5 4.46 -12.50 -33.27
C GLU A 5 4.40 -11.45 -32.12
N PRO A 6 4.30 -10.16 -32.45
CA PRO A 6 4.18 -9.10 -31.44
C PRO A 6 2.70 -8.80 -31.16
N GLY A 7 2.06 -9.60 -30.30
CA GLY A 7 0.62 -9.49 -30.06
C GLY A 7 0.18 -9.13 -28.64
N GLN A 8 1.05 -9.23 -27.63
CA GLN A 8 0.62 -9.08 -26.23
C GLN A 8 0.85 -7.69 -25.60
N ASP A 9 1.75 -6.87 -26.14
CA ASP A 9 2.05 -5.55 -25.59
C ASP A 9 0.99 -4.47 -25.86
N ARG A 10 0.10 -4.69 -26.84
CA ARG A 10 -0.94 -3.70 -27.17
C ARG A 10 -2.06 -3.59 -26.14
N LYS A 11 -2.33 -4.66 -25.37
CA LYS A 11 -3.39 -4.61 -24.34
C LYS A 11 -2.95 -3.83 -23.10
N VAL A 12 -1.67 -3.85 -22.75
CA VAL A 12 -1.14 -3.10 -21.61
C VAL A 12 -0.96 -1.61 -21.96
N ALA A 13 -0.58 -1.30 -23.20
CA ALA A 13 -0.45 0.08 -23.67
C ALA A 13 -1.82 0.78 -23.84
N ALA A 14 -2.86 0.06 -24.26
CA ALA A 14 -4.21 0.61 -24.40
C ALA A 14 -4.86 0.98 -23.06
N LEU A 15 -4.45 0.35 -21.95
CA LEU A 15 -4.90 0.71 -20.59
C LEU A 15 -4.22 1.98 -20.06
N ARG A 16 -3.12 2.45 -20.67
CA ARG A 16 -2.42 3.68 -20.26
C ARG A 16 -3.00 4.98 -20.84
N THR A 17 -3.86 4.91 -21.84
CA THR A 17 -4.36 6.07 -22.57
C THR A 17 -5.86 6.28 -22.51
N SER A 18 -6.62 5.45 -21.80
CA SER A 18 -8.06 5.64 -21.70
C SER A 18 -8.43 6.35 -20.40
N PHE A 19 -8.70 7.60 -20.55
CA PHE A 19 -9.48 8.48 -19.70
C PHE A 19 -10.71 7.79 -19.08
N HIS A 20 -10.91 7.98 -17.78
CA HIS A 20 -12.19 7.94 -17.07
C HIS A 20 -13.24 6.98 -17.63
N VAL A 21 -13.11 5.71 -17.34
CA VAL A 21 -14.26 4.82 -17.45
C VAL A 21 -15.01 4.88 -16.13
N HIS A 22 -16.09 5.64 -16.10
CA HIS A 22 -17.12 5.52 -15.08
C HIS A 22 -17.78 4.17 -15.27
N PHE A 23 -17.46 3.20 -14.43
CA PHE A 23 -18.16 1.95 -14.44
C PHE A 23 -19.01 1.81 -13.17
N PHE A 24 -20.27 1.51 -13.40
CA PHE A 24 -21.34 1.29 -12.44
C PHE A 24 -20.97 0.26 -11.39
N VAL A 25 -21.40 0.51 -10.15
CA VAL A 25 -21.36 -0.35 -8.96
C VAL A 25 -19.98 -0.46 -8.31
N GLY A 26 -19.66 0.49 -7.43
CA GLY A 26 -18.78 0.25 -6.27
C GLY A 26 -17.27 0.07 -6.53
N VAL A 27 -16.81 0.17 -7.76
CA VAL A 27 -15.38 0.11 -8.07
C VAL A 27 -14.80 1.52 -7.91
N ILE A 28 -14.19 1.74 -6.78
CA ILE A 28 -13.35 2.94 -6.57
C ILE A 28 -12.20 2.84 -7.57
N LEU A 29 -12.09 3.82 -8.46
CA LEU A 29 -10.99 3.92 -9.40
C LEU A 29 -9.68 4.05 -8.63
N MET A 30 -8.97 2.94 -8.50
CA MET A 30 -7.62 2.93 -7.97
C MET A 30 -6.71 3.65 -8.96
N ASP A 31 -6.06 4.69 -8.49
CA ASP A 31 -5.06 5.37 -9.30
C ASP A 31 -3.72 4.64 -9.18
N TYR A 32 -3.39 3.86 -10.19
CA TYR A 32 -2.16 3.05 -10.26
C TYR A 32 -0.89 3.84 -9.95
N LYS A 33 -0.86 5.14 -10.27
CA LYS A 33 0.28 6.02 -10.00
C LYS A 33 0.64 6.09 -8.51
N TYR A 34 -0.33 5.99 -7.60
CA TYR A 34 -0.06 6.05 -6.17
C TYR A 34 0.55 4.75 -5.64
N MET A 35 0.15 3.61 -6.22
CA MET A 35 0.79 2.33 -5.91
C MET A 35 2.22 2.29 -6.45
N ASP A 36 2.48 2.83 -7.65
CA ASP A 36 3.86 2.96 -8.17
C ASP A 36 4.73 3.83 -7.24
N LEU A 37 4.18 4.92 -6.69
CA LEU A 37 4.90 5.71 -5.69
C LEU A 37 5.18 4.92 -4.40
N ALA A 38 4.26 4.04 -3.98
CA ALA A 38 4.50 3.15 -2.84
C ALA A 38 5.63 2.16 -3.14
N PHE A 39 5.70 1.60 -4.36
CA PHE A 39 6.83 0.77 -4.78
C PHE A 39 8.15 1.53 -4.81
N VAL A 40 8.17 2.77 -5.27
CA VAL A 40 9.38 3.62 -5.20
C VAL A 40 9.86 3.78 -3.75
N GLU A 41 8.95 3.94 -2.80
CA GLU A 41 9.32 3.96 -1.36
C GLU A 41 9.82 2.59 -0.89
N ALA A 42 9.18 1.48 -1.29
CA ALA A 42 9.63 0.12 -0.96
C ALA A 42 11.06 -0.17 -1.47
N GLU A 43 11.40 0.26 -2.69
CA GLU A 43 12.74 0.15 -3.23
C GLU A 43 13.78 0.95 -2.42
N LYS A 44 13.40 2.08 -1.84
CA LYS A 44 14.28 2.83 -0.92
C LYS A 44 14.54 2.07 0.37
N ALA A 45 13.53 1.36 0.91
CA ALA A 45 13.69 0.45 2.04
C ALA A 45 14.69 -0.66 1.68
N PHE A 46 14.47 -1.35 0.55
CA PHE A 46 15.36 -2.41 0.04
C PHE A 46 16.83 -1.97 0.01
N LYS A 47 17.11 -0.82 -0.63
CA LYS A 47 18.47 -0.27 -0.75
C LYS A 47 19.12 0.06 0.59
N LYS A 48 18.34 0.16 1.66
CA LYS A 48 18.80 0.44 3.02
C LYS A 48 18.88 -0.80 3.91
N GLY A 49 18.62 -2.01 3.36
CA GLY A 49 18.60 -3.25 4.11
C GLY A 49 17.34 -3.43 4.97
N GLU A 50 16.29 -2.68 4.68
CA GLU A 50 14.99 -2.77 5.35
C GLU A 50 14.02 -3.64 4.54
N VAL A 51 13.10 -4.32 5.20
CA VAL A 51 12.02 -5.03 4.50
C VAL A 51 11.33 -4.06 3.53
N PRO A 52 11.23 -4.37 2.22
CA PRO A 52 10.82 -3.43 1.18
C PRO A 52 9.31 -3.17 1.19
N ILE A 53 8.87 -2.40 2.18
CA ILE A 53 7.49 -1.94 2.30
C ILE A 53 7.48 -0.43 2.15
N GLY A 54 6.57 0.05 1.30
CA GLY A 54 6.31 1.46 1.05
C GLY A 54 4.84 1.79 1.25
N ALA A 55 4.58 3.00 1.72
CA ALA A 55 3.25 3.53 1.94
C ALA A 55 3.11 4.96 1.42
N VAL A 56 1.96 5.25 0.81
CA VAL A 56 1.59 6.57 0.29
C VAL A 56 0.20 6.94 0.77
N ILE A 57 0.05 8.12 1.38
CA ILE A 57 -1.25 8.67 1.77
C ILE A 57 -1.65 9.76 0.78
N VAL A 58 -2.89 9.67 0.33
CA VAL A 58 -3.49 10.56 -0.67
C VAL A 58 -4.76 11.18 -0.11
N LYS A 59 -5.00 12.45 -0.41
CA LYS A 59 -6.25 13.15 -0.13
C LYS A 59 -6.61 14.02 -1.34
N ASP A 60 -7.85 13.94 -1.79
CA ASP A 60 -8.37 14.74 -2.92
C ASP A 60 -7.46 14.70 -4.15
N GLY A 61 -6.98 13.50 -4.50
CA GLY A 61 -6.09 13.29 -5.65
C GLY A 61 -4.65 13.79 -5.44
N LYS A 62 -4.28 14.30 -4.26
CA LYS A 62 -2.95 14.83 -3.95
C LYS A 62 -2.20 13.94 -2.97
N VAL A 63 -0.92 13.69 -3.24
CA VAL A 63 -0.04 12.97 -2.30
C VAL A 63 0.24 13.85 -1.09
N ILE A 64 -0.16 13.38 0.08
CA ILE A 64 0.05 14.04 1.38
C ILE A 64 1.34 13.56 2.02
N ALA A 65 1.58 12.24 2.04
CA ALA A 65 2.77 11.66 2.66
C ALA A 65 3.26 10.44 1.89
N LYS A 66 4.57 10.19 1.98
CA LYS A 66 5.23 8.96 1.51
C LYS A 66 6.21 8.49 2.58
N ALA A 67 6.28 7.20 2.80
CA ALA A 67 7.20 6.58 3.75
C ALA A 67 7.55 5.16 3.35
N HIS A 68 8.61 4.63 3.96
CA HIS A 68 9.06 3.26 3.83
C HIS A 68 9.53 2.76 5.19
N ASN A 69 9.67 1.46 5.34
CA ASN A 69 10.20 0.85 6.55
C ASN A 69 11.57 1.40 6.90
N VAL A 70 11.78 1.65 8.20
CA VAL A 70 13.08 1.99 8.79
C VAL A 70 13.25 1.31 10.16
N LYS A 71 12.69 0.13 10.33
CA LYS A 71 12.64 -0.62 11.60
C LYS A 71 14.06 -0.92 12.11
N GLU A 72 14.87 -1.56 11.28
CA GLU A 72 16.22 -1.99 11.64
C GLU A 72 17.14 -0.79 11.87
N LYS A 73 17.18 0.16 10.93
CA LYS A 73 18.03 1.35 11.02
C LYS A 73 17.71 2.24 12.22
N SER A 74 16.43 2.32 12.60
CA SER A 74 15.98 3.16 13.72
C SER A 74 15.95 2.43 15.06
N ASN A 75 16.21 1.11 15.08
CA ASN A 75 16.05 0.26 16.25
C ASN A 75 14.65 0.42 16.91
N CYS A 76 13.62 0.55 16.08
CA CYS A 76 12.27 0.83 16.56
C CYS A 76 11.24 -0.07 15.88
N ALA A 77 10.66 -1.00 16.63
CA ALA A 77 9.74 -2.02 16.11
C ALA A 77 8.48 -1.46 15.44
N VAL A 78 8.07 -0.24 15.78
CA VAL A 78 6.86 0.39 15.26
C VAL A 78 7.09 1.23 14.00
N ASN A 79 8.33 1.42 13.56
CA ASN A 79 8.67 2.27 12.41
C ASN A 79 8.40 1.56 11.07
N HIS A 80 7.17 1.07 10.92
CA HIS A 80 6.65 0.56 9.66
C HIS A 80 6.27 1.71 8.71
N ALA A 81 6.24 1.43 7.42
CA ALA A 81 5.94 2.41 6.36
C ALA A 81 4.61 3.14 6.62
N GLU A 82 3.57 2.40 7.03
CA GLU A 82 2.24 2.91 7.29
C GLU A 82 2.22 3.88 8.47
N ILE A 83 2.86 3.50 9.59
CA ILE A 83 2.94 4.36 10.79
C ILE A 83 3.64 5.67 10.44
N LEU A 84 4.77 5.59 9.74
CA LEU A 84 5.53 6.76 9.34
C LEU A 84 4.78 7.64 8.33
N ALA A 85 3.99 7.03 7.43
CA ALA A 85 3.13 7.78 6.50
C ALA A 85 2.03 8.52 7.25
N ILE A 86 1.37 7.87 8.23
CA ILE A 86 0.35 8.47 9.10
C ILE A 86 0.93 9.66 9.87
N LEU A 87 2.09 9.50 10.51
CA LEU A 87 2.75 10.57 11.25
C LEU A 87 3.07 11.78 10.36
N LYS A 88 3.61 11.54 9.16
CA LYS A 88 3.91 12.60 8.19
C LYS A 88 2.65 13.30 7.70
N ALA A 89 1.58 12.53 7.40
CA ALA A 89 0.31 13.08 6.93
C ALA A 89 -0.35 13.94 8.01
N SER A 90 -0.42 13.43 9.24
CA SER A 90 -0.97 14.16 10.38
C SER A 90 -0.25 15.47 10.64
N LYS A 91 1.09 15.46 10.58
CA LYS A 91 1.91 16.67 10.70
C LYS A 91 1.63 17.66 9.58
N LYS A 92 1.56 17.19 8.33
CA LYS A 92 1.33 18.04 7.15
C LYS A 92 -0.06 18.67 7.18
N LEU A 93 -1.09 17.89 7.56
CA LEU A 93 -2.48 18.35 7.64
C LEU A 93 -2.78 19.07 8.97
N ARG A 94 -1.85 19.05 9.93
CA ARG A 94 -2.02 19.58 11.30
C ARG A 94 -3.27 19.00 11.98
N ASN A 95 -3.56 17.74 11.67
CA ASN A 95 -4.72 17.01 12.18
C ASN A 95 -4.40 15.53 12.29
N TRP A 96 -4.70 14.91 13.41
CA TRP A 96 -4.58 13.46 13.59
C TRP A 96 -5.66 12.67 12.85
N ARG A 97 -6.81 13.31 12.60
CA ARG A 97 -7.88 12.74 11.79
C ARG A 97 -7.53 12.90 10.32
N LEU A 98 -7.38 11.78 9.64
CA LEU A 98 -7.09 11.71 8.21
C LEU A 98 -8.35 11.37 7.42
N ASP A 99 -9.49 11.98 7.83
CA ASP A 99 -10.77 11.81 7.14
C ASP A 99 -10.64 12.18 5.66
N GLY A 100 -11.18 11.32 4.79
CA GLY A 100 -11.10 11.49 3.33
C GLY A 100 -9.73 11.17 2.74
N CYS A 101 -8.82 10.60 3.54
CA CYS A 101 -7.56 10.08 3.02
C CYS A 101 -7.67 8.61 2.63
N ASP A 102 -6.91 8.24 1.60
CA ASP A 102 -6.66 6.88 1.18
C ASP A 102 -5.19 6.52 1.42
N ILE A 103 -4.90 5.25 1.71
CA ILE A 103 -3.53 4.76 1.85
C ILE A 103 -3.24 3.62 0.85
N TYR A 104 -2.11 3.72 0.16
CA TYR A 104 -1.57 2.73 -0.78
C TYR A 104 -0.34 2.09 -0.17
N ILE A 105 -0.29 0.76 -0.09
CA ILE A 105 0.75 -0.01 0.62
C ILE A 105 1.19 -1.19 -0.26
N THR A 106 2.48 -1.50 -0.28
CA THR A 106 3.00 -2.62 -1.08
C THR A 106 2.71 -4.00 -0.49
N LEU A 107 2.35 -4.08 0.80
CA LEU A 107 1.95 -5.31 1.49
C LEU A 107 0.77 -5.01 2.43
N GLU A 108 -0.16 -5.96 2.57
CA GLU A 108 -1.27 -5.87 3.53
C GLU A 108 -0.75 -5.50 4.94
N PRO A 109 -1.39 -4.53 5.62
CA PRO A 109 -0.90 -4.06 6.91
C PRO A 109 -0.91 -5.17 7.96
N CYS A 110 0.01 -5.13 8.90
CA CYS A 110 -0.07 -5.95 10.11
C CYS A 110 -1.13 -5.40 11.09
N PRO A 111 -1.53 -6.14 12.15
CA PRO A 111 -2.54 -5.69 13.10
C PRO A 111 -2.24 -4.33 13.75
N MET A 112 -0.98 -4.05 14.07
CA MET A 112 -0.55 -2.76 14.62
C MET A 112 -0.86 -1.62 13.63
N CYS A 113 -0.46 -1.77 12.36
CA CYS A 113 -0.69 -0.78 11.32
C CYS A 113 -2.18 -0.65 10.97
N ALA A 114 -2.91 -1.76 10.92
CA ALA A 114 -4.36 -1.74 10.71
C ALA A 114 -5.09 -0.95 11.81
N SER A 115 -4.70 -1.15 13.07
CA SER A 115 -5.24 -0.40 14.19
C SER A 115 -4.92 1.11 14.07
N ALA A 116 -3.69 1.47 13.71
CA ALA A 116 -3.31 2.86 13.50
C ALA A 116 -4.06 3.52 12.33
N ILE A 117 -4.25 2.79 11.22
CA ILE A 117 -5.05 3.23 10.07
C ILE A 117 -6.50 3.52 10.50
N LYS A 118 -7.10 2.59 11.24
CA LYS A 118 -8.46 2.74 11.77
C LYS A 118 -8.57 3.93 12.71
N GLN A 119 -7.66 4.05 13.67
CA GLN A 119 -7.61 5.17 14.62
C GLN A 119 -7.45 6.51 13.90
N SER A 120 -6.67 6.56 12.84
CA SER A 120 -6.45 7.77 12.03
C SER A 120 -7.63 8.12 11.12
N ARG A 121 -8.68 7.30 11.05
CA ARG A 121 -9.89 7.49 10.21
C ARG A 121 -9.62 7.50 8.71
N ILE A 122 -8.58 6.83 8.26
CA ILE A 122 -8.34 6.59 6.84
C ILE A 122 -9.45 5.68 6.32
N LYS A 123 -10.06 6.05 5.17
CA LYS A 123 -11.24 5.39 4.65
C LYS A 123 -10.92 4.15 3.83
N ASN A 124 -9.94 4.25 2.93
CA ASN A 124 -9.62 3.19 1.99
C ASN A 124 -8.16 2.77 2.11
N VAL A 125 -7.94 1.46 2.15
CA VAL A 125 -6.63 0.82 2.16
C VAL A 125 -6.49 0.01 0.87
N TYR A 126 -5.52 0.36 0.05
CA TYR A 126 -5.15 -0.35 -1.16
C TYR A 126 -3.83 -1.07 -0.95
N SER A 127 -3.82 -2.39 -1.01
CA SER A 127 -2.66 -3.24 -0.78
C SER A 127 -2.26 -3.98 -2.06
N ALA A 128 -0.98 -3.94 -2.40
CA ALA A 128 -0.46 -4.62 -3.58
C ALA A 128 -0.48 -6.14 -3.42
N LEU A 129 -0.14 -6.63 -2.23
CA LEU A 129 -0.07 -8.04 -1.90
C LEU A 129 -0.75 -8.30 -0.55
N LYS A 130 -1.51 -9.38 -0.49
CA LYS A 130 -2.07 -9.90 0.75
C LYS A 130 -0.98 -10.58 1.59
N ASN A 131 -1.05 -10.46 2.90
CA ASN A 131 -0.17 -11.20 3.80
C ASN A 131 -0.46 -12.71 3.69
N LYS A 132 0.60 -13.53 3.70
CA LYS A 132 0.49 -14.99 3.61
C LYS A 132 -0.01 -15.64 4.90
N ASP A 133 0.08 -14.94 6.03
CA ASP A 133 -0.46 -15.42 7.31
C ASP A 133 -2.00 -15.30 7.29
N LYS A 134 -2.66 -16.47 7.32
CA LYS A 134 -4.14 -16.53 7.33
C LYS A 134 -4.76 -15.86 8.55
N ASN A 135 -4.07 -15.87 9.70
CA ASN A 135 -4.56 -15.23 10.92
C ASN A 135 -4.56 -13.70 10.77
N ASN A 136 -3.58 -13.15 10.04
CA ASN A 136 -3.49 -11.72 9.79
C ASN A 136 -4.77 -11.17 9.15
N GLU A 137 -5.29 -11.85 8.12
CA GLU A 137 -6.52 -11.43 7.43
C GLU A 137 -7.72 -11.37 8.38
N THR A 138 -7.91 -12.39 9.20
CA THR A 138 -9.02 -12.46 10.16
C THR A 138 -8.94 -11.31 11.16
N ILE A 139 -7.78 -11.09 11.76
CA ILE A 139 -7.54 -10.04 12.75
C ILE A 139 -7.77 -8.64 12.12
N ILE A 140 -7.26 -8.40 10.91
CA ILE A 140 -7.44 -7.12 10.22
C ILE A 140 -8.90 -6.85 9.90
N LYS A 141 -9.64 -7.86 9.45
CA LYS A 141 -11.08 -7.74 9.18
C LYS A 141 -11.85 -7.38 10.45
N GLU A 142 -11.50 -7.98 11.59
CA GLU A 142 -12.10 -7.67 12.88
C GLU A 142 -11.76 -6.24 13.32
N ILE A 143 -10.50 -5.82 13.20
CA ILE A 143 -10.08 -4.45 13.51
C ILE A 143 -10.87 -3.44 12.66
N PHE A 144 -10.96 -3.65 11.35
CA PHE A 144 -11.62 -2.72 10.44
C PHE A 144 -13.14 -2.66 10.61
N LYS A 145 -13.76 -3.77 11.04
CA LYS A 145 -15.20 -3.84 11.34
C LYS A 145 -15.57 -3.37 12.76
N SER A 146 -14.59 -3.34 13.69
CA SER A 146 -14.88 -3.04 15.10
C SER A 146 -15.51 -1.65 15.28
N ASP A 147 -16.42 -1.53 16.24
CA ASP A 147 -17.07 -0.26 16.60
C ASP A 147 -16.25 0.59 17.59
N MET A 148 -15.02 0.17 17.94
CA MET A 148 -14.14 0.88 18.86
C MET A 148 -13.82 2.31 18.41
N VAL A 149 -13.87 2.55 17.11
CA VAL A 149 -13.73 3.87 16.51
C VAL A 149 -14.86 4.05 15.49
N ASN A 150 -15.64 5.10 15.60
CA ASN A 150 -16.71 5.41 14.66
C ASN A 150 -16.13 5.79 13.27
N SER A 151 -15.59 4.81 12.57
CA SER A 151 -15.09 4.91 11.20
C SER A 151 -15.15 3.52 10.55
N SER A 152 -15.53 3.46 9.30
CA SER A 152 -15.42 2.25 8.47
C SER A 152 -14.13 2.32 7.64
N VAL A 153 -13.46 1.17 7.46
CA VAL A 153 -12.28 1.05 6.60
C VAL A 153 -12.56 0.02 5.53
N ASN A 154 -12.37 0.39 4.28
CA ASN A 154 -12.45 -0.51 3.14
C ASN A 154 -11.05 -1.03 2.81
N LEU A 155 -10.89 -2.34 2.64
CA LEU A 155 -9.62 -2.97 2.30
C LEU A 155 -9.70 -3.61 0.91
N PHE A 156 -8.79 -3.21 0.03
CA PHE A 156 -8.62 -3.74 -1.32
C PHE A 156 -7.25 -4.38 -1.45
N ASN A 157 -7.21 -5.71 -1.56
CA ASN A 157 -5.98 -6.51 -1.58
C ASN A 157 -5.65 -7.06 -2.97
N ASN A 158 -4.42 -7.54 -3.14
CA ASN A 158 -3.92 -8.27 -4.32
C ASN A 158 -3.96 -7.46 -5.61
N LEU A 159 -3.65 -6.18 -5.53
CA LEU A 159 -3.72 -5.27 -6.66
C LEU A 159 -2.47 -5.34 -7.57
N PHE A 160 -1.30 -5.78 -7.03
CA PHE A 160 -0.01 -5.89 -7.73
C PHE A 160 0.82 -7.06 -7.18
N VAL A 161 0.26 -8.27 -7.21
CA VAL A 161 0.80 -9.46 -6.55
C VAL A 161 2.23 -9.76 -7.02
N GLU A 162 2.44 -9.95 -8.31
CA GLU A 162 3.74 -10.35 -8.88
C GLU A 162 4.86 -9.37 -8.55
N LYS A 163 4.60 -8.06 -8.71
CA LYS A 163 5.58 -7.01 -8.44
C LYS A 163 5.99 -7.00 -6.96
N SER A 164 5.02 -7.14 -6.05
CA SER A 164 5.29 -7.14 -4.61
C SER A 164 5.98 -8.43 -4.15
N GLU A 165 5.55 -9.60 -4.64
CA GLU A 165 6.20 -10.88 -4.32
C GLU A 165 7.66 -10.89 -4.79
N THR A 166 7.91 -10.48 -6.02
CA THR A 166 9.28 -10.42 -6.58
C THR A 166 10.18 -9.53 -5.74
N LEU A 167 9.69 -8.35 -5.35
CA LEU A 167 10.48 -7.42 -4.53
C LEU A 167 10.83 -8.00 -3.16
N LEU A 168 9.86 -8.63 -2.48
CA LEU A 168 10.05 -9.28 -1.19
C LEU A 168 10.98 -10.50 -1.29
N GLN A 169 10.80 -11.36 -2.29
CA GLN A 169 11.66 -12.54 -2.51
C GLN A 169 13.11 -12.13 -2.74
N ASN A 170 13.37 -11.14 -3.61
CA ASN A 170 14.71 -10.64 -3.87
C ASN A 170 15.37 -10.10 -2.60
N PHE A 171 14.62 -9.41 -1.75
CA PHE A 171 15.12 -8.94 -0.47
C PHE A 171 15.53 -10.10 0.43
N PHE A 172 14.64 -11.08 0.67
CA PHE A 172 14.96 -12.20 1.56
C PHE A 172 16.08 -13.10 1.04
N ILE A 173 16.26 -13.21 -0.28
CA ILE A 173 17.42 -13.87 -0.87
C ILE A 173 18.70 -13.10 -0.56
N SER A 174 18.66 -11.77 -0.65
CA SER A 174 19.84 -10.91 -0.42
C SER A 174 20.33 -10.90 1.02
N VAL A 175 19.42 -11.05 2.00
CA VAL A 175 19.79 -11.01 3.44
C VAL A 175 20.10 -12.39 4.05
N ARG A 176 19.87 -13.50 3.31
CA ARG A 176 20.19 -14.86 3.74
C ARG A 176 21.63 -15.30 3.40
N LYS A 177 22.38 -14.41 2.76
CA LYS A 177 23.81 -14.61 2.49
C LYS A 177 24.64 -14.15 3.66
#